data_3a185cb5867d47c04a90e6824d7b3a92
#
_entry.id   3a185cb5867d47c04a90e6824d7b3a92
#
_cell.length_a   1.000
_cell.length_b   1.000
_cell.length_c   1.000
_cell.angle_alpha   90.00
_cell.angle_beta   90.00
_cell.angle_gamma   90.00
#
_symmetry.space_group_name_H-M   'P 1'
#
loop_
_entity.id
_entity.type
_entity.pdbx_description
1 polymer ?
#
loop_
_entity_poly.entity_id
_entity_poly.type
_entity_poly.pdbx_seq_one_letter_code
_entity_poly.pdbx_strand_id
1 'polypeptide(L)'
;RQIAEAITAKLQLDGSLFDRFEVAGPGFINLFLGQDWFTSVVRAAVANPEYGRTDAGAGKKYNVEFVSANPTGPMHMGNARGGVLGDTLAAVLSACGADVTREFYVNDAGHQIDKFAHSIEARYLQIILGEDAVALPEECYQGADIIARAKEFAEVHGDAYVNKDFDELKK
;
A
#
# COMPACT_ATOMS: atom_id res chain seq x y z
N ARG A 1 -33.52 31.41 1.87
CA ARG A 1 -32.82 32.57 2.39
C ARG A 1 -33.55 33.14 3.63
N GLN A 2 -34.82 33.45 3.56
CA GLN A 2 -35.61 34.01 4.68
C GLN A 2 -35.53 33.14 5.95
N ILE A 3 -35.55 31.80 5.80
CA ILE A 3 -35.41 30.87 6.95
C ILE A 3 -34.01 31.02 7.59
N ALA A 4 -32.95 31.10 6.78
CA ALA A 4 -31.61 31.28 7.29
C ALA A 4 -31.44 32.62 8.02
N GLU A 5 -32.01 33.68 7.48
CA GLU A 5 -32.04 35.02 8.09
C GLU A 5 -32.83 35.02 9.43
N ALA A 6 -33.95 34.30 9.49
CA ALA A 6 -34.72 34.15 10.71
C ALA A 6 -33.97 33.34 11.78
N ILE A 7 -33.23 32.32 11.41
CA ILE A 7 -32.39 31.52 12.31
C ILE A 7 -31.23 32.38 12.84
N THR A 8 -30.50 33.05 11.95
CA THR A 8 -29.34 33.86 12.34
C THR A 8 -29.71 35.09 13.18
N ALA A 9 -30.90 35.64 13.01
CA ALA A 9 -31.41 36.70 13.88
C ALA A 9 -31.57 36.29 15.37
N LYS A 10 -31.61 34.97 15.65
CA LYS A 10 -31.71 34.41 16.99
C LYS A 10 -30.42 33.70 17.45
N LEU A 11 -29.43 33.63 16.57
CA LEU A 11 -28.19 32.93 16.86
C LEU A 11 -27.30 33.79 17.77
N GLN A 12 -26.92 33.25 18.92
CA GLN A 12 -25.98 33.88 19.84
C GLN A 12 -24.67 33.11 19.78
N LEU A 13 -23.56 33.82 19.53
CA LEU A 13 -22.25 33.24 19.46
C LEU A 13 -21.42 33.37 20.75
N ASP A 14 -21.92 34.15 21.70
CA ASP A 14 -21.24 34.39 23.00
C ASP A 14 -20.97 33.05 23.72
N GLY A 15 -19.73 32.80 24.07
CA GLY A 15 -19.30 31.56 24.71
C GLY A 15 -19.22 30.35 23.77
N SER A 16 -19.47 30.55 22.48
CA SER A 16 -19.25 29.50 21.45
C SER A 16 -17.82 29.55 20.89
N LEU A 17 -17.48 28.56 20.06
CA LEU A 17 -16.19 28.51 19.36
C LEU A 17 -16.22 29.26 18.00
N PHE A 18 -17.36 29.88 17.68
CA PHE A 18 -17.53 30.61 16.42
C PHE A 18 -17.34 32.11 16.67
N ASP A 19 -16.66 32.75 15.74
CA ASP A 19 -16.37 34.18 15.75
C ASP A 19 -17.48 35.00 15.05
N ARG A 20 -17.98 34.47 13.96
CA ARG A 20 -19.04 35.11 13.17
C ARG A 20 -19.81 34.11 12.31
N PHE A 21 -20.94 34.56 11.79
CA PHE A 21 -21.71 33.85 10.76
C PHE A 21 -22.04 34.79 9.60
N GLU A 22 -22.45 34.17 8.48
CA GLU A 22 -22.83 34.87 7.26
C GLU A 22 -23.91 34.05 6.52
N VAL A 23 -24.98 34.70 6.06
CA VAL A 23 -25.99 34.08 5.22
C VAL A 23 -25.57 34.19 3.76
N ALA A 24 -25.32 33.08 3.10
CA ALA A 24 -24.82 33.01 1.73
C ALA A 24 -25.82 32.31 0.80
N GLY A 25 -25.82 32.75 -0.46
CA GLY A 25 -26.59 32.15 -1.54
C GLY A 25 -28.08 31.99 -1.23
N PRO A 26 -28.71 30.85 -1.58
CA PRO A 26 -30.15 30.64 -1.45
C PRO A 26 -30.62 30.39 0.01
N GLY A 27 -29.68 30.27 0.98
CA GLY A 27 -30.03 30.05 2.38
C GLY A 27 -29.04 29.22 3.16
N PHE A 28 -27.76 29.19 2.74
CA PHE A 28 -26.67 28.62 3.54
C PHE A 28 -26.29 29.57 4.67
N ILE A 29 -25.92 29.00 5.80
CA ILE A 29 -25.38 29.72 6.96
C ILE A 29 -23.92 29.27 7.09
N ASN A 30 -22.97 30.14 6.75
CA ASN A 30 -21.55 29.91 6.94
C ASN A 30 -21.18 30.33 8.37
N LEU A 31 -20.58 29.43 9.12
CA LEU A 31 -20.06 29.66 10.47
C LEU A 31 -18.54 29.72 10.37
N PHE A 32 -17.94 30.70 11.01
CA PHE A 32 -16.50 30.90 11.02
C PHE A 32 -15.94 30.64 12.41
N LEU A 33 -14.99 29.72 12.49
CA LEU A 33 -14.34 29.36 13.75
C LEU A 33 -13.45 30.50 14.24
N GLY A 34 -13.55 30.80 15.51
CA GLY A 34 -12.68 31.77 16.18
C GLY A 34 -11.27 31.22 16.45
N GLN A 35 -10.32 32.11 16.73
CA GLN A 35 -8.95 31.74 17.03
C GLN A 35 -8.83 30.78 18.22
N ASP A 36 -9.72 30.91 19.20
CA ASP A 36 -9.73 30.06 20.40
C ASP A 36 -10.00 28.58 20.08
N TRP A 37 -10.77 28.30 19.03
CA TRP A 37 -10.96 26.93 18.58
C TRP A 37 -9.65 26.31 18.11
N PHE A 38 -8.91 27.00 17.23
CA PHE A 38 -7.63 26.51 16.72
C PHE A 38 -6.61 26.33 17.85
N THR A 39 -6.55 27.29 18.75
CA THR A 39 -5.66 27.25 19.92
C THR A 39 -6.01 26.08 20.85
N SER A 40 -7.30 25.82 21.07
CA SER A 40 -7.77 24.73 21.93
C SER A 40 -7.40 23.36 21.34
N VAL A 41 -7.58 23.18 20.02
CA VAL A 41 -7.20 21.95 19.31
C VAL A 41 -5.69 21.68 19.44
N VAL A 42 -4.85 22.69 19.18
CA VAL A 42 -3.39 22.54 19.30
C VAL A 42 -3.00 22.19 20.75
N ARG A 43 -3.57 22.87 21.74
CA ARG A 43 -3.30 22.56 23.16
C ARG A 43 -3.73 21.14 23.51
N ALA A 44 -4.92 20.72 23.07
CA ALA A 44 -5.41 19.36 23.31
C ALA A 44 -4.50 18.30 22.66
N ALA A 45 -4.06 18.53 21.42
CA ALA A 45 -3.16 17.62 20.72
C ALA A 45 -1.78 17.53 21.38
N VAL A 46 -1.23 18.64 21.86
CA VAL A 46 0.05 18.67 22.59
C VAL A 46 -0.05 17.99 23.97
N ALA A 47 -1.17 18.18 24.65
CA ALA A 47 -1.40 17.62 25.99
C ALA A 47 -1.73 16.12 25.98
N ASN A 48 -2.17 15.58 24.86
CA ASN A 48 -2.60 14.17 24.74
C ASN A 48 -1.92 13.47 23.55
N PRO A 49 -0.90 12.60 23.79
CA PRO A 49 -0.26 11.83 22.74
C PRO A 49 -1.22 10.92 21.93
N GLU A 50 -2.35 10.57 22.52
CA GLU A 50 -3.40 9.76 21.90
C GLU A 50 -4.52 10.61 21.25
N TYR A 51 -4.26 11.91 21.07
CA TYR A 51 -5.24 12.81 20.44
C TYR A 51 -5.61 12.33 19.04
N GLY A 52 -6.92 12.24 18.80
CA GLY A 52 -7.46 11.73 17.53
C GLY A 52 -7.83 10.24 17.55
N ARG A 53 -7.41 9.47 18.56
CA ARG A 53 -7.89 8.11 18.74
C ARG A 53 -9.34 8.09 19.19
N THR A 54 -10.07 7.07 18.73
CA THR A 54 -11.50 6.87 19.06
C THR A 54 -11.77 5.38 19.30
N ASP A 55 -12.97 5.07 19.77
CA ASP A 55 -13.50 3.73 19.94
C ASP A 55 -14.61 3.38 18.92
N ALA A 56 -14.77 4.19 17.88
CA ALA A 56 -15.79 4.01 16.83
C ALA A 56 -15.71 2.65 16.11
N GLY A 57 -14.53 2.04 16.11
CA GLY A 57 -14.25 0.71 15.58
C GLY A 57 -14.27 -0.41 16.62
N ALA A 58 -14.57 -0.13 17.89
CA ALA A 58 -14.54 -1.14 18.94
C ALA A 58 -15.42 -2.36 18.62
N GLY A 59 -14.88 -3.55 18.83
CA GLY A 59 -15.53 -4.83 18.50
C GLY A 59 -15.56 -5.21 17.03
N LYS A 60 -15.07 -4.36 16.12
CA LYS A 60 -14.91 -4.69 14.69
C LYS A 60 -13.55 -5.31 14.44
N LYS A 61 -13.53 -6.34 13.61
CA LYS A 61 -12.31 -7.02 13.15
C LYS A 61 -12.14 -6.78 11.66
N TYR A 62 -10.93 -6.37 11.28
CA TYR A 62 -10.56 -6.17 9.88
C TYR A 62 -9.33 -6.99 9.55
N ASN A 63 -9.35 -7.63 8.40
CA ASN A 63 -8.17 -8.19 7.78
C ASN A 63 -7.83 -7.30 6.56
N VAL A 64 -6.65 -6.69 6.57
CA VAL A 64 -6.19 -5.78 5.52
C VAL A 64 -5.03 -6.45 4.80
N GLU A 65 -5.31 -6.96 3.61
CA GLU A 65 -4.29 -7.52 2.72
C GLU A 65 -3.71 -6.43 1.82
N PHE A 66 -2.38 -6.32 1.76
CA PHE A 66 -1.70 -5.37 0.90
C PHE A 66 -0.27 -5.82 0.53
N VAL A 67 0.25 -5.29 -0.57
CA VAL A 67 1.58 -5.62 -1.13
C VAL A 67 1.75 -7.10 -1.46
N SER A 68 0.69 -7.86 -1.69
CA SER A 68 0.73 -9.27 -2.07
C SER A 68 1.23 -9.44 -3.52
N ALA A 69 2.50 -9.04 -3.74
CA ALA A 69 3.14 -9.10 -5.04
C ALA A 69 3.74 -10.49 -5.29
N ASN A 70 3.60 -11.00 -6.52
CA ASN A 70 4.25 -12.23 -6.93
C ASN A 70 5.77 -12.08 -6.91
N PRO A 71 6.54 -13.08 -6.45
CA PRO A 71 8.00 -13.03 -6.33
C PRO A 71 8.69 -13.27 -7.70
N THR A 72 8.24 -12.59 -8.74
CA THR A 72 8.71 -12.74 -10.13
C THR A 72 9.58 -11.58 -10.60
N GLY A 73 10.06 -10.75 -9.69
CA GLY A 73 10.93 -9.62 -9.95
C GLY A 73 11.01 -8.63 -8.78
N PRO A 74 11.81 -7.57 -8.91
CA PRO A 74 11.92 -6.53 -7.90
C PRO A 74 10.62 -5.78 -7.69
N MET A 75 10.36 -5.36 -6.46
CA MET A 75 9.22 -4.48 -6.16
C MET A 75 9.40 -3.13 -6.85
N HIS A 76 8.31 -2.60 -7.39
CA HIS A 76 8.26 -1.31 -8.07
C HIS A 76 7.38 -0.30 -7.32
N MET A 77 7.35 0.94 -7.78
CA MET A 77 6.59 2.04 -7.14
C MET A 77 5.10 1.74 -6.98
N GLY A 78 4.51 0.92 -7.86
CA GLY A 78 3.11 0.48 -7.72
C GLY A 78 2.89 -0.36 -6.46
N ASN A 79 3.82 -1.29 -6.16
CA ASN A 79 3.78 -2.09 -4.94
C ASN A 79 4.00 -1.22 -3.69
N ALA A 80 4.97 -0.30 -3.73
CA ALA A 80 5.25 0.63 -2.63
C ALA A 80 4.02 1.51 -2.31
N ARG A 81 3.33 2.03 -3.34
CA ARG A 81 2.10 2.80 -3.14
C ARG A 81 1.00 1.97 -2.47
N GLY A 82 0.82 0.72 -2.92
CA GLY A 82 -0.12 -0.22 -2.28
C GLY A 82 0.24 -0.48 -0.81
N GLY A 83 1.55 -0.60 -0.52
CA GLY A 83 2.07 -0.76 0.83
C GLY A 83 1.73 0.40 1.75
N VAL A 84 2.05 1.62 1.31
CA VAL A 84 1.76 2.84 2.09
C VAL A 84 0.26 2.98 2.34
N LEU A 85 -0.57 2.75 1.32
CA LEU A 85 -2.02 2.86 1.45
C LEU A 85 -2.59 1.82 2.42
N GLY A 86 -2.18 0.55 2.27
CA GLY A 86 -2.66 -0.54 3.11
C GLY A 86 -2.23 -0.40 4.57
N ASP A 87 -0.96 -0.07 4.81
CA ASP A 87 -0.46 0.14 6.18
C ASP A 87 -1.10 1.36 6.85
N THR A 88 -1.25 2.47 6.11
CA THR A 88 -1.95 3.66 6.62
C THR A 88 -3.41 3.36 6.97
N LEU A 89 -4.13 2.63 6.10
CA LEU A 89 -5.51 2.22 6.36
C LEU A 89 -5.60 1.36 7.63
N ALA A 90 -4.72 0.36 7.76
CA ALA A 90 -4.67 -0.49 8.93
C ALA A 90 -4.35 0.31 10.20
N ALA A 91 -3.44 1.27 10.13
CA ALA A 91 -3.09 2.15 11.25
C ALA A 91 -4.29 3.05 11.66
N VAL A 92 -4.99 3.64 10.70
CA VAL A 92 -6.18 4.48 10.97
C VAL A 92 -7.30 3.65 11.60
N LEU A 93 -7.59 2.47 11.05
CA LEU A 93 -8.60 1.57 11.64
C LEU A 93 -8.25 1.18 13.08
N SER A 94 -6.97 0.87 13.35
CA SER A 94 -6.49 0.58 14.71
C SER A 94 -6.61 1.80 15.63
N ALA A 95 -6.31 3.00 15.13
CA ALA A 95 -6.48 4.24 15.89
C ALA A 95 -7.95 4.54 16.20
N CYS A 96 -8.86 4.03 15.39
CA CYS A 96 -10.31 4.07 15.64
C CYS A 96 -10.80 2.96 16.60
N GLY A 97 -9.91 2.17 17.20
CA GLY A 97 -10.26 1.13 18.18
C GLY A 97 -10.63 -0.23 17.58
N ALA A 98 -10.44 -0.45 16.29
CA ALA A 98 -10.67 -1.74 15.66
C ALA A 98 -9.52 -2.74 15.93
N ASP A 99 -9.85 -4.02 15.91
CA ASP A 99 -8.89 -5.14 15.87
C ASP A 99 -8.48 -5.37 14.42
N VAL A 100 -7.22 -5.07 14.07
CA VAL A 100 -6.75 -5.07 12.68
C VAL A 100 -5.58 -6.03 12.50
N THR A 101 -5.80 -7.01 11.63
CA THR A 101 -4.76 -7.92 11.13
C THR A 101 -4.23 -7.38 9.80
N ARG A 102 -2.90 -7.32 9.66
CA ARG A 102 -2.22 -7.05 8.39
C ARG A 102 -1.86 -8.37 7.75
N GLU A 103 -2.22 -8.54 6.49
CA GLU A 103 -1.99 -9.77 5.75
C GLU A 103 -1.12 -9.50 4.52
N PHE A 104 -0.19 -10.41 4.28
CA PHE A 104 0.56 -10.52 3.04
C PHE A 104 0.34 -11.94 2.48
N TYR A 105 -0.25 -12.04 1.31
CA TYR A 105 -0.44 -13.32 0.63
C TYR A 105 0.85 -13.73 -0.09
N VAL A 106 1.44 -14.84 0.32
CA VAL A 106 2.61 -15.42 -0.35
C VAL A 106 2.14 -16.31 -1.49
N ASN A 107 2.43 -15.90 -2.73
CA ASN A 107 2.12 -16.67 -3.92
C ASN A 107 3.41 -17.23 -4.52
N ASP A 108 3.84 -18.39 -4.01
CA ASP A 108 5.07 -19.08 -4.39
C ASP A 108 4.85 -20.28 -5.32
N ALA A 109 3.68 -20.37 -5.94
CA ALA A 109 3.31 -21.46 -6.84
C ALA A 109 2.54 -20.95 -8.08
N GLY A 110 2.38 -21.83 -9.06
CA GLY A 110 1.55 -21.58 -10.25
C GLY A 110 2.34 -21.02 -11.43
N HIS A 111 1.59 -20.73 -12.49
CA HIS A 111 2.12 -20.47 -13.83
C HIS A 111 3.15 -19.33 -13.94
N GLN A 112 3.04 -18.30 -13.08
CA GLN A 112 4.00 -17.19 -13.08
C GLN A 112 5.35 -17.61 -12.50
N ILE A 113 5.35 -18.47 -11.49
CA ILE A 113 6.58 -19.03 -10.91
C ILE A 113 7.26 -19.98 -11.90
N ASP A 114 6.49 -20.82 -12.58
CA ASP A 114 7.04 -21.68 -13.65
C ASP A 114 7.67 -20.86 -14.76
N LYS A 115 6.97 -19.81 -15.21
CA LYS A 115 7.50 -18.89 -16.22
C LYS A 115 8.77 -18.18 -15.76
N PHE A 116 8.82 -17.75 -14.49
CA PHE A 116 10.00 -17.12 -13.90
C PHE A 116 11.18 -18.10 -13.86
N ALA A 117 10.96 -19.34 -13.42
CA ALA A 117 11.97 -20.39 -13.36
C ALA A 117 12.49 -20.74 -14.77
N HIS A 118 11.62 -20.93 -15.77
CA HIS A 118 12.03 -21.13 -17.15
C HIS A 118 12.82 -19.97 -17.73
N SER A 119 12.54 -18.74 -17.31
CA SER A 119 13.31 -17.56 -17.74
C SER A 119 14.75 -17.61 -17.21
N ILE A 120 14.93 -18.01 -15.96
CA ILE A 120 16.24 -18.19 -15.33
C ILE A 120 17.00 -19.36 -15.97
N GLU A 121 16.32 -20.50 -16.17
CA GLU A 121 16.88 -21.67 -16.84
C GLU A 121 17.44 -21.33 -18.22
N ALA A 122 16.62 -20.71 -19.08
CA ALA A 122 17.04 -20.34 -20.43
C ALA A 122 18.27 -19.41 -20.41
N ARG A 123 18.31 -18.42 -19.52
CA ARG A 123 19.47 -17.53 -19.36
C ARG A 123 20.70 -18.23 -18.79
N TYR A 124 20.51 -19.14 -17.83
CA TYR A 124 21.59 -19.97 -17.32
C TYR A 124 22.22 -20.83 -18.41
N LEU A 125 21.40 -21.52 -19.21
CA LEU A 125 21.90 -22.32 -20.33
C LEU A 125 22.59 -21.47 -21.37
N GLN A 126 22.12 -20.27 -21.69
CA GLN A 126 22.81 -19.33 -22.58
C GLN A 126 24.17 -18.89 -22.03
N ILE A 127 24.31 -18.70 -20.71
CA ILE A 127 25.56 -18.32 -20.06
C ILE A 127 26.58 -19.46 -20.17
N ILE A 128 26.17 -20.70 -19.97
CA ILE A 128 27.07 -21.85 -19.94
C ILE A 128 27.40 -22.36 -21.37
N LEU A 129 26.41 -22.43 -22.25
CA LEU A 129 26.54 -23.05 -23.58
C LEU A 129 26.74 -22.04 -24.72
N GLY A 130 26.49 -20.76 -24.47
CA GLY A 130 26.52 -19.68 -25.45
C GLY A 130 25.14 -19.14 -25.82
N GLU A 131 25.07 -17.87 -26.21
CA GLU A 131 23.77 -17.18 -26.46
C GLU A 131 22.95 -17.86 -27.57
N ASP A 132 23.58 -18.42 -28.56
CA ASP A 132 22.91 -19.07 -29.70
C ASP A 132 22.52 -20.54 -29.44
N ALA A 133 22.95 -21.12 -28.31
CA ALA A 133 22.70 -22.52 -27.99
C ALA A 133 21.25 -22.79 -27.55
N VAL A 134 20.61 -21.79 -26.95
CA VAL A 134 19.24 -21.90 -26.42
C VAL A 134 18.45 -20.66 -26.81
N ALA A 135 17.35 -20.86 -27.53
CA ALA A 135 16.40 -19.79 -27.82
C ALA A 135 15.66 -19.37 -26.54
N LEU A 136 15.58 -18.07 -26.29
CA LEU A 136 14.75 -17.56 -25.19
C LEU A 136 13.27 -17.70 -25.59
N PRO A 137 12.44 -18.43 -24.82
CA PRO A 137 11.02 -18.53 -25.12
C PRO A 137 10.33 -17.16 -25.15
N GLU A 138 9.38 -16.95 -26.05
CA GLU A 138 8.72 -15.66 -26.28
C GLU A 138 8.04 -15.13 -25.00
N GLU A 139 7.50 -16.04 -24.18
CA GLU A 139 6.83 -15.70 -22.94
C GLU A 139 7.74 -15.46 -21.73
N CYS A 140 9.07 -15.64 -21.87
CA CYS A 140 10.01 -15.48 -20.75
C CYS A 140 10.15 -14.02 -20.30
N TYR A 141 10.42 -13.84 -19.01
CA TYR A 141 10.82 -12.55 -18.47
C TYR A 141 12.21 -12.18 -19.00
N GLN A 142 12.36 -10.94 -19.48
CA GLN A 142 13.58 -10.47 -20.15
C GLN A 142 14.35 -9.45 -19.33
N GLY A 143 13.95 -9.20 -18.08
CA GLY A 143 14.56 -8.18 -17.22
C GLY A 143 16.02 -8.43 -16.88
N ALA A 144 16.75 -7.38 -16.55
CA ALA A 144 18.14 -7.46 -16.11
C ALA A 144 18.30 -8.27 -14.81
N ASP A 145 17.28 -8.29 -13.98
CA ASP A 145 17.17 -9.09 -12.76
C ASP A 145 17.21 -10.58 -13.04
N ILE A 146 16.55 -11.06 -14.12
CA ILE A 146 16.60 -12.46 -14.55
C ILE A 146 18.03 -12.85 -14.96
N ILE A 147 18.69 -11.98 -15.73
CA ILE A 147 20.08 -12.20 -16.15
C ILE A 147 21.02 -12.25 -14.93
N ALA A 148 20.81 -11.36 -13.95
CA ALA A 148 21.61 -11.34 -12.74
C ALA A 148 21.43 -12.64 -11.93
N ARG A 149 20.20 -13.13 -11.76
CA ARG A 149 19.90 -14.38 -11.06
C ARG A 149 20.50 -15.58 -11.77
N ALA A 150 20.39 -15.64 -13.10
CA ALA A 150 21.01 -16.71 -13.88
C ALA A 150 22.54 -16.72 -13.77
N LYS A 151 23.19 -15.55 -13.70
CA LYS A 151 24.64 -15.44 -13.46
C LYS A 151 25.02 -15.94 -12.07
N GLU A 152 24.33 -15.48 -11.04
CA GLU A 152 24.54 -15.96 -9.65
C GLU A 152 24.41 -17.48 -9.57
N PHE A 153 23.39 -18.04 -10.23
CA PHE A 153 23.18 -19.49 -10.27
C PHE A 153 24.32 -20.21 -11.00
N ALA A 154 24.77 -19.68 -12.14
CA ALA A 154 25.89 -20.25 -12.90
C ALA A 154 27.22 -20.17 -12.14
N GLU A 155 27.46 -19.09 -11.37
CA GLU A 155 28.66 -18.93 -10.54
C GLU A 155 28.71 -19.98 -9.41
N VAL A 156 27.57 -20.34 -8.82
CA VAL A 156 27.50 -21.31 -7.73
C VAL A 156 27.55 -22.75 -8.24
N HIS A 157 26.88 -23.04 -9.36
CA HIS A 157 26.59 -24.41 -9.78
C HIS A 157 27.39 -24.83 -11.03
N GLY A 158 28.04 -23.89 -11.75
CA GLY A 158 28.73 -24.19 -12.99
C GLY A 158 27.81 -24.83 -14.01
N ASP A 159 28.23 -25.95 -14.58
CA ASP A 159 27.52 -26.73 -15.60
C ASP A 159 26.67 -27.89 -15.02
N ALA A 160 26.56 -28.00 -13.71
CA ALA A 160 25.95 -29.14 -13.01
C ALA A 160 24.46 -29.39 -13.40
N TYR A 161 23.76 -28.38 -13.91
CA TYR A 161 22.35 -28.45 -14.26
C TYR A 161 22.08 -28.42 -15.78
N VAL A 162 23.09 -28.40 -16.63
CA VAL A 162 22.94 -28.33 -18.11
C VAL A 162 22.12 -29.48 -18.67
N ASN A 163 22.22 -30.67 -18.08
CA ASN A 163 21.50 -31.88 -18.52
C ASN A 163 20.47 -32.37 -17.53
N LYS A 164 20.00 -31.48 -16.65
CA LYS A 164 18.96 -31.80 -15.66
C LYS A 164 17.59 -31.44 -16.16
N ASP A 165 16.59 -32.20 -15.69
CA ASP A 165 15.19 -31.86 -15.92
C ASP A 165 14.83 -30.55 -15.21
N PHE A 166 13.90 -29.80 -15.81
CA PHE A 166 13.41 -28.52 -15.27
C PHE A 166 12.93 -28.63 -13.82
N ASP A 167 12.26 -29.72 -13.44
CA ASP A 167 11.80 -29.96 -12.07
C ASP A 167 12.94 -30.11 -11.06
N GLU A 168 14.12 -30.53 -11.47
CA GLU A 168 15.32 -30.55 -10.62
C GLU A 168 15.94 -29.17 -10.46
N LEU A 169 15.89 -28.35 -11.50
CA LEU A 169 16.43 -26.99 -11.48
C LEU A 169 15.53 -26.03 -10.69
N LYS A 170 14.22 -26.27 -10.67
CA LYS A 170 13.22 -25.45 -9.97
C LYS A 170 13.27 -25.63 -8.44
N LYS A 171 13.78 -26.72 -7.90
CA LYS A 171 13.89 -27.00 -6.46
C LYS A 171 14.97 -26.17 -5.78
#